data_3afb1dfa7a71aa4ebef02b4a10e2f35f
#
_entry.id   3afb1dfa7a71aa4ebef02b4a10e2f35f
#
_cell.length_a   1.000
_cell.length_b   1.000
_cell.length_c   1.000
_cell.angle_alpha   90.00
_cell.angle_beta   90.00
_cell.angle_gamma   90.00
#
_symmetry.space_group_name_H-M   'P 1'
#
loop_
_entity.id
_entity.type
_entity.pdbx_description
1 polymer ?
#
loop_
_entity_poly.entity_id
_entity_poly.type
_entity_poly.pdbx_seq_one_letter_code
_entity_poly.pdbx_strand_id
1 'polypeptide(L)'
;MRYSTPLLLLLKFSPFFRLFQITPIALLMDELRSEDVQLRLNAIRRVSTIALALGPDRARDELIPFLQDSVDDEDEILLALADELGKGFEEYIGGKEWAHVLLGPLENLSAVEETLVRDKVRFDFAMDHSYKAENCELIPRGNVLQAAESITKIAAVLTSQQIEQHYIPLLNRLSHGEWFTSRTSSAALYAPVYSKVSPAIQEELRKGYAALGSDDTPMVRRAAAKWLGVSAGPHVLAVAC
;
A
#
# COMPACT_ATOMS: atom_id res chain seq x y z
N MET A 1 2.68 -53.50 16.10
CA MET A 1 1.33 -53.31 15.53
C MET A 1 1.19 -51.85 15.13
N ARG A 2 1.14 -51.63 13.82
CA ARG A 2 1.00 -50.27 13.21
C ARG A 2 -0.49 -49.96 13.14
N TYR A 3 -0.95 -48.92 13.80
CA TYR A 3 -2.27 -48.32 13.56
C TYR A 3 -2.01 -46.93 12.94
N SER A 4 -2.01 -46.85 11.69
CA SER A 4 -3.11 -46.51 10.76
C SER A 4 -3.44 -45.01 10.75
N THR A 5 -2.86 -44.36 9.79
CA THR A 5 -3.02 -42.97 9.34
C THR A 5 -4.30 -42.67 8.49
N PRO A 6 -5.47 -43.29 8.64
CA PRO A 6 -6.63 -42.84 7.87
C PRO A 6 -7.61 -41.96 8.63
N LEU A 7 -7.51 -41.81 9.96
CA LEU A 7 -8.52 -41.09 10.72
C LEU A 7 -8.39 -39.54 10.56
N LEU A 8 -7.15 -39.04 10.37
CA LEU A 8 -6.90 -37.60 10.14
C LEU A 8 -7.36 -37.14 8.77
N LEU A 9 -7.37 -38.01 7.75
CA LEU A 9 -7.82 -37.66 6.41
C LEU A 9 -9.35 -37.62 6.31
N LEU A 10 -10.06 -38.43 7.07
CA LEU A 10 -11.53 -38.45 7.10
C LEU A 10 -12.12 -37.22 7.84
N LEU A 11 -11.39 -36.71 8.81
CA LEU A 11 -11.78 -35.47 9.50
C LEU A 11 -11.72 -34.22 8.62
N LYS A 12 -10.85 -34.19 7.59
CA LYS A 12 -10.75 -33.06 6.64
C LYS A 12 -11.94 -32.98 5.66
N PHE A 13 -12.72 -34.05 5.49
CA PHE A 13 -13.88 -34.07 4.59
C PHE A 13 -15.24 -34.01 5.32
N SER A 14 -15.24 -33.89 6.64
CA SER A 14 -16.49 -33.76 7.39
C SER A 14 -17.10 -32.36 7.17
N PRO A 15 -18.41 -32.26 6.80
CA PRO A 15 -19.11 -30.99 6.76
C PRO A 15 -19.09 -30.24 8.10
N PHE A 16 -18.91 -30.96 9.20
CA PHE A 16 -18.74 -30.42 10.55
C PHE A 16 -17.40 -29.68 10.72
N PHE A 17 -16.33 -30.11 10.03
CA PHE A 17 -15.03 -29.44 10.04
C PHE A 17 -15.07 -28.13 9.24
N ARG A 18 -15.84 -28.09 8.14
CA ARG A 18 -16.13 -26.84 7.41
C ARG A 18 -16.94 -25.86 8.25
N LEU A 19 -17.93 -26.34 9.02
CA LEU A 19 -18.74 -25.48 9.87
C LEU A 19 -17.92 -24.87 11.03
N PHE A 20 -16.95 -25.62 11.55
CA PHE A 20 -16.08 -25.17 12.65
C PHE A 20 -14.98 -24.19 12.18
N GLN A 21 -14.59 -24.23 10.91
CA GLN A 21 -13.68 -23.25 10.30
C GLN A 21 -14.39 -21.95 9.84
N ILE A 22 -15.67 -22.04 9.54
CA ILE A 22 -16.46 -20.89 9.07
C ILE A 22 -16.75 -19.91 10.23
N THR A 23 -16.99 -20.40 11.44
CA THR A 23 -17.38 -19.57 12.58
C THR A 23 -16.31 -18.55 13.04
N PRO A 24 -15.02 -18.90 13.19
CA PRO A 24 -14.01 -17.90 13.55
C PRO A 24 -13.74 -16.88 12.45
N ILE A 25 -13.76 -17.32 11.18
CA ILE A 25 -13.51 -16.46 10.04
C ILE A 25 -14.69 -15.50 9.80
N ALA A 26 -15.93 -16.01 9.88
CA ALA A 26 -17.12 -15.19 9.78
C ALA A 26 -17.14 -14.10 10.87
N LEU A 27 -16.77 -14.47 12.11
CA LEU A 27 -16.69 -13.52 13.21
C LEU A 27 -15.62 -12.44 12.96
N LEU A 28 -14.46 -12.81 12.43
CA LEU A 28 -13.39 -11.86 12.10
C LEU A 28 -13.78 -10.94 10.94
N MET A 29 -14.51 -11.45 9.95
CA MET A 29 -15.07 -10.63 8.85
C MET A 29 -16.18 -9.71 9.35
N ASP A 30 -16.97 -10.17 10.33
CA ASP A 30 -17.98 -9.32 10.99
C ASP A 30 -17.33 -8.23 11.86
N GLU A 31 -16.21 -8.52 12.53
CA GLU A 31 -15.43 -7.49 13.24
C GLU A 31 -14.90 -6.40 12.28
N LEU A 32 -14.46 -6.78 11.07
CA LEU A 32 -14.04 -5.83 10.03
C LEU A 32 -15.19 -4.95 9.50
N ARG A 33 -16.45 -5.39 9.65
CA ARG A 33 -17.66 -4.64 9.27
C ARG A 33 -18.36 -3.95 10.42
N SER A 34 -17.79 -4.04 11.63
CA SER A 34 -18.38 -3.47 12.82
C SER A 34 -18.51 -1.93 12.73
N GLU A 35 -19.59 -1.36 13.26
CA GLU A 35 -19.71 0.09 13.43
C GLU A 35 -18.73 0.64 14.49
N ASP A 36 -18.20 -0.22 15.37
CA ASP A 36 -17.21 0.15 16.39
C ASP A 36 -15.81 0.22 15.75
N VAL A 37 -15.25 1.43 15.71
CA VAL A 37 -13.91 1.75 15.20
C VAL A 37 -12.82 0.91 15.86
N GLN A 38 -12.90 0.68 17.17
CA GLN A 38 -11.89 -0.08 17.90
C GLN A 38 -11.93 -1.56 17.55
N LEU A 39 -13.11 -2.12 17.29
CA LEU A 39 -13.26 -3.49 16.81
C LEU A 39 -12.68 -3.62 15.41
N ARG A 40 -13.00 -2.70 14.48
CA ARG A 40 -12.41 -2.70 13.13
C ARG A 40 -10.90 -2.58 13.18
N LEU A 41 -10.36 -1.64 13.96
CA LEU A 41 -8.91 -1.44 14.11
C LEU A 41 -8.21 -2.70 14.65
N ASN A 42 -8.81 -3.36 15.64
CA ASN A 42 -8.28 -4.62 16.16
C ASN A 42 -8.33 -5.75 15.14
N ALA A 43 -9.37 -5.81 14.31
CA ALA A 43 -9.49 -6.78 13.23
C ALA A 43 -8.45 -6.53 12.12
N ILE A 44 -8.24 -5.28 11.71
CA ILE A 44 -7.19 -4.90 10.74
C ILE A 44 -5.80 -5.29 11.25
N ARG A 45 -5.47 -5.02 12.50
CA ARG A 45 -4.18 -5.42 13.10
C ARG A 45 -3.96 -6.94 13.13
N ARG A 46 -5.02 -7.73 12.95
CA ARG A 46 -4.99 -9.20 12.87
C ARG A 46 -5.30 -9.73 11.47
N VAL A 47 -5.28 -8.88 10.46
CA VAL A 47 -5.63 -9.27 9.07
C VAL A 47 -4.74 -10.38 8.53
N SER A 48 -3.46 -10.42 8.92
CA SER A 48 -2.54 -11.51 8.61
C SER A 48 -3.00 -12.86 9.19
N THR A 49 -3.56 -12.85 10.41
CA THR A 49 -4.14 -14.06 11.03
C THR A 49 -5.40 -14.51 10.29
N ILE A 50 -6.22 -13.57 9.84
CA ILE A 50 -7.40 -13.85 9.01
C ILE A 50 -6.97 -14.49 7.68
N ALA A 51 -5.99 -13.90 7.01
CA ALA A 51 -5.46 -14.41 5.75
C ALA A 51 -4.87 -15.83 5.90
N LEU A 52 -4.12 -16.07 6.98
CA LEU A 52 -3.58 -17.40 7.29
C LEU A 52 -4.69 -18.43 7.50
N ALA A 53 -5.77 -18.06 8.19
CA ALA A 53 -6.91 -18.96 8.45
C ALA A 53 -7.74 -19.24 7.19
N LEU A 54 -7.86 -18.29 6.29
CA LEU A 54 -8.54 -18.42 4.97
C LEU A 54 -7.74 -19.31 4.02
N GLY A 55 -6.42 -19.23 4.10
CA GLY A 55 -5.50 -19.78 3.11
C GLY A 55 -5.32 -18.86 1.88
N PRO A 56 -4.25 -19.08 1.09
CA PRO A 56 -3.81 -18.11 0.09
C PRO A 56 -4.85 -17.84 -1.01
N ASP A 57 -5.58 -18.85 -1.48
CA ASP A 57 -6.56 -18.69 -2.56
C ASP A 57 -7.73 -17.79 -2.11
N ARG A 58 -8.34 -18.11 -0.96
CA ARG A 58 -9.45 -17.31 -0.43
C ARG A 58 -9.00 -15.94 0.06
N ALA A 59 -7.77 -15.83 0.55
CA ALA A 59 -7.22 -14.52 0.90
C ALA A 59 -7.15 -13.61 -0.32
N ARG A 60 -6.74 -14.12 -1.50
CA ARG A 60 -6.72 -13.35 -2.76
C ARG A 60 -8.12 -13.05 -3.28
N ASP A 61 -9.02 -14.05 -3.25
CA ASP A 61 -10.30 -13.98 -3.96
C ASP A 61 -11.40 -13.30 -3.12
N GLU A 62 -11.30 -13.34 -1.79
CA GLU A 62 -12.32 -12.83 -0.88
C GLU A 62 -11.80 -11.67 0.00
N LEU A 63 -10.64 -11.85 0.68
CA LEU A 63 -10.16 -10.88 1.65
C LEU A 63 -9.59 -9.63 0.98
N ILE A 64 -8.73 -9.78 -0.04
CA ILE A 64 -8.12 -8.61 -0.70
C ILE A 64 -9.17 -7.71 -1.38
N PRO A 65 -10.15 -8.22 -2.16
CA PRO A 65 -11.23 -7.38 -2.68
C PRO A 65 -12.04 -6.70 -1.58
N PHE A 66 -12.33 -7.39 -0.48
CA PHE A 66 -13.03 -6.79 0.66
C PHE A 66 -12.24 -5.62 1.28
N LEU A 67 -10.92 -5.77 1.47
CA LEU A 67 -10.07 -4.71 1.98
C LEU A 67 -9.93 -3.54 0.99
N GLN A 68 -10.01 -3.82 -0.31
CA GLN A 68 -9.98 -2.79 -1.35
C GLN A 68 -11.24 -1.92 -1.35
N ASP A 69 -12.38 -2.47 -0.97
CA ASP A 69 -13.65 -1.74 -0.87
C ASP A 69 -13.78 -0.94 0.45
N SER A 70 -12.87 -1.15 1.42
CA SER A 70 -12.89 -0.51 2.75
C SER A 70 -12.19 0.87 2.77
N VAL A 71 -12.20 1.61 1.66
CA VAL A 71 -11.48 2.88 1.50
C VAL A 71 -12.19 4.07 2.16
N ASP A 72 -13.48 3.94 2.45
CA ASP A 72 -14.30 5.00 3.07
C ASP A 72 -14.33 4.90 4.61
N ASP A 73 -13.25 4.42 5.23
CA ASP A 73 -13.14 4.23 6.68
C ASP A 73 -12.35 5.38 7.35
N GLU A 74 -12.28 5.35 8.68
CA GLU A 74 -11.54 6.35 9.46
C GLU A 74 -10.02 6.24 9.21
N ASP A 75 -9.32 7.38 9.27
CA ASP A 75 -7.89 7.53 9.00
C ASP A 75 -7.01 6.53 9.76
N GLU A 76 -7.34 6.21 11.02
CA GLU A 76 -6.58 5.25 11.83
C GLU A 76 -6.66 3.83 11.26
N ILE A 77 -7.81 3.45 10.72
CA ILE A 77 -8.05 2.14 10.11
C ILE A 77 -7.29 2.03 8.80
N LEU A 78 -7.39 3.06 7.95
CA LEU A 78 -6.68 3.12 6.68
C LEU A 78 -5.16 3.08 6.86
N LEU A 79 -4.65 3.80 7.88
CA LEU A 79 -3.23 3.78 8.24
C LEU A 79 -2.79 2.38 8.71
N ALA A 80 -3.55 1.75 9.59
CA ALA A 80 -3.26 0.40 10.06
C ALA A 80 -3.31 -0.62 8.92
N LEU A 81 -4.28 -0.49 8.00
CA LEU A 81 -4.39 -1.35 6.83
C LEU A 81 -3.17 -1.21 5.91
N ALA A 82 -2.77 0.02 5.58
CA ALA A 82 -1.60 0.28 4.75
C ALA A 82 -0.31 -0.32 5.36
N ASP A 83 -0.16 -0.20 6.69
CA ASP A 83 1.00 -0.74 7.41
C ASP A 83 0.99 -2.28 7.43
N GLU A 84 -0.15 -2.92 7.72
CA GLU A 84 -0.27 -4.39 7.73
C GLU A 84 -0.03 -5.01 6.34
N LEU A 85 -0.56 -4.42 5.28
CA LEU A 85 -0.32 -4.88 3.91
C LEU A 85 1.16 -4.72 3.48
N GLY A 86 1.89 -3.78 4.07
CA GLY A 86 3.32 -3.56 3.81
C GLY A 86 4.29 -4.40 4.65
N LYS A 87 3.81 -5.25 5.57
CA LYS A 87 4.62 -6.05 6.49
C LYS A 87 4.89 -7.49 6.01
N GLY A 88 5.06 -7.71 4.73
CA GLY A 88 5.28 -9.06 4.20
C GLY A 88 3.99 -9.84 4.01
N PHE A 89 2.88 -9.16 3.76
CA PHE A 89 1.56 -9.78 3.59
C PHE A 89 1.51 -10.72 2.39
N GLU A 90 2.44 -10.57 1.43
CA GLU A 90 2.58 -11.47 0.29
C GLU A 90 2.75 -12.94 0.69
N GLU A 91 3.32 -13.23 1.86
CA GLU A 91 3.47 -14.60 2.35
C GLU A 91 2.13 -15.29 2.57
N TYR A 92 1.10 -14.56 3.00
CA TYR A 92 -0.24 -15.08 3.29
C TYR A 92 -1.11 -15.26 2.04
N ILE A 93 -0.76 -14.64 0.93
CA ILE A 93 -1.51 -14.70 -0.34
C ILE A 93 -0.86 -15.60 -1.39
N GLY A 94 0.16 -16.38 -1.02
CA GLY A 94 0.81 -17.35 -1.91
C GLY A 94 2.22 -16.95 -2.35
N GLY A 95 2.83 -15.96 -1.68
CA GLY A 95 4.21 -15.57 -1.90
C GLY A 95 4.41 -14.48 -2.96
N LYS A 96 5.67 -14.27 -3.33
CA LYS A 96 6.10 -13.16 -4.20
C LYS A 96 5.46 -13.17 -5.60
N GLU A 97 5.05 -14.32 -6.08
CA GLU A 97 4.37 -14.43 -7.37
C GLU A 97 3.04 -13.68 -7.38
N TRP A 98 2.39 -13.56 -6.22
CA TRP A 98 1.11 -12.91 -6.04
C TRP A 98 1.20 -11.52 -5.40
N ALA A 99 2.39 -11.04 -5.07
CA ALA A 99 2.58 -9.75 -4.39
C ALA A 99 1.96 -8.56 -5.15
N HIS A 100 1.84 -8.66 -6.47
CA HIS A 100 1.21 -7.63 -7.30
C HIS A 100 -0.27 -7.40 -6.98
N VAL A 101 -0.97 -8.39 -6.41
CA VAL A 101 -2.39 -8.26 -6.01
C VAL A 101 -2.58 -7.23 -4.90
N LEU A 102 -1.56 -7.02 -4.04
CA LEU A 102 -1.59 -6.02 -2.97
C LEU A 102 -1.51 -4.57 -3.49
N LEU A 103 -1.12 -4.37 -4.74
CA LEU A 103 -1.02 -3.04 -5.32
C LEU A 103 -2.39 -2.35 -5.43
N GLY A 104 -3.47 -3.09 -5.70
CA GLY A 104 -4.82 -2.55 -5.82
C GLY A 104 -5.31 -1.82 -4.56
N PRO A 105 -5.43 -2.49 -3.40
CA PRO A 105 -5.82 -1.81 -2.17
C PRO A 105 -4.87 -0.68 -1.74
N LEU A 106 -3.55 -0.83 -1.94
CA LEU A 106 -2.59 0.22 -1.62
C LEU A 106 -2.66 1.43 -2.56
N GLU A 107 -3.03 1.22 -3.83
CA GLU A 107 -3.31 2.31 -4.77
C GLU A 107 -4.49 3.15 -4.26
N ASN A 108 -5.59 2.52 -3.89
CA ASN A 108 -6.76 3.21 -3.35
C ASN A 108 -6.39 4.03 -2.10
N LEU A 109 -5.66 3.42 -1.15
CA LEU A 109 -5.17 4.11 0.04
C LEU A 109 -4.22 5.29 -0.27
N SER A 110 -3.45 5.22 -1.35
CA SER A 110 -2.56 6.29 -1.80
C SER A 110 -3.29 7.43 -2.51
N ALA A 111 -4.53 7.22 -2.91
CA ALA A 111 -5.36 8.20 -3.62
C ALA A 111 -6.40 8.88 -2.71
N VAL A 112 -6.57 8.45 -1.46
CA VAL A 112 -7.54 9.02 -0.51
C VAL A 112 -7.26 10.49 -0.26
N GLU A 113 -8.32 11.30 -0.23
CA GLU A 113 -8.24 12.70 0.16
C GLU A 113 -8.13 12.81 1.69
N GLU A 114 -6.92 12.97 2.17
CA GLU A 114 -6.64 13.05 3.60
C GLU A 114 -6.95 14.45 4.14
N THR A 115 -8.04 14.57 4.91
CA THR A 115 -8.47 15.84 5.51
C THR A 115 -7.47 16.37 6.53
N LEU A 116 -6.81 15.48 7.28
CA LEU A 116 -5.79 15.83 8.26
C LEU A 116 -4.52 16.44 7.64
N VAL A 117 -4.11 15.97 6.47
CA VAL A 117 -2.99 16.55 5.72
C VAL A 117 -3.34 17.96 5.24
N ARG A 118 -4.55 18.15 4.74
CA ARG A 118 -5.03 19.46 4.29
C ARG A 118 -5.06 20.48 5.42
N ASP A 119 -5.56 20.12 6.59
CA ASP A 119 -5.70 21.04 7.73
C ASP A 119 -4.33 21.36 8.36
N LYS A 120 -3.41 20.41 8.39
CA LYS A 120 -2.05 20.62 8.90
C LYS A 120 -1.18 21.45 7.96
N VAL A 121 -1.29 21.21 6.64
CA VAL A 121 -0.62 22.05 5.62
C VAL A 121 -1.11 23.49 5.68
N ARG A 122 -2.41 23.70 5.93
CA ARG A 122 -3.00 25.02 6.10
C ARG A 122 -2.48 25.72 7.36
N PHE A 123 -2.24 24.98 8.44
CA PHE A 123 -1.66 25.50 9.68
C PHE A 123 -0.17 25.83 9.52
N ASP A 124 0.62 24.98 8.89
CA ASP A 124 2.05 25.21 8.65
C ASP A 124 2.30 26.34 7.66
N PHE A 125 1.44 26.54 6.66
CA PHE A 125 1.53 27.66 5.72
C PHE A 125 1.17 29.00 6.36
N ALA A 126 0.33 29.02 7.38
CA ALA A 126 -0.05 30.23 8.10
C ALA A 126 0.98 30.68 9.14
N MET A 127 1.87 29.78 9.57
CA MET A 127 2.73 30.04 10.73
C MET A 127 4.17 30.39 10.42
N ASP A 128 4.72 30.20 9.21
CA ASP A 128 6.14 30.57 9.13
C ASP A 128 6.84 30.86 7.80
N HIS A 129 7.49 32.01 7.79
CA HIS A 129 8.65 32.37 6.98
C HIS A 129 10.00 32.07 7.69
N SER A 130 10.04 31.39 8.84
CA SER A 130 11.26 31.24 9.67
C SER A 130 11.63 29.82 10.10
N TYR A 131 10.96 28.74 9.62
CA TYR A 131 11.24 27.39 10.10
C TYR A 131 12.40 26.72 9.34
N LYS A 132 13.51 26.51 10.07
CA LYS A 132 14.68 25.78 9.62
C LYS A 132 14.36 24.31 9.32
N ALA A 133 14.91 23.81 8.21
CA ALA A 133 14.74 22.45 7.67
C ALA A 133 15.13 21.27 8.60
N GLU A 134 15.51 21.53 9.83
CA GLU A 134 16.04 20.52 10.76
C GLU A 134 14.95 19.73 11.52
N ASN A 135 13.67 20.16 11.47
CA ASN A 135 12.57 19.49 12.19
C ASN A 135 11.48 18.92 11.26
N CYS A 136 11.85 18.40 10.09
CA CYS A 136 10.90 17.77 9.16
C CYS A 136 10.41 16.37 9.59
N GLU A 137 10.76 15.94 10.83
CA GLU A 137 10.29 14.64 11.39
C GLU A 137 8.89 14.71 12.00
N LEU A 138 8.26 15.90 12.05
CA LEU A 138 6.97 16.14 12.73
C LEU A 138 5.76 16.22 11.78
N ILE A 139 5.87 15.78 10.54
CA ILE A 139 4.68 15.49 9.73
C ILE A 139 4.15 14.15 10.24
N PRO A 140 2.95 14.06 10.85
CA PRO A 140 2.37 12.76 11.13
C PRO A 140 2.37 11.95 9.84
N ARG A 141 2.82 10.72 9.91
CA ARG A 141 2.74 9.80 8.80
C ARG A 141 1.26 9.59 8.50
N GLY A 142 0.75 10.25 7.46
CA GLY A 142 -0.61 10.06 7.00
C GLY A 142 -0.75 8.75 6.22
N ASN A 143 -1.99 8.32 6.02
CA ASN A 143 -2.34 7.08 5.31
C ASN A 143 -1.69 6.99 3.94
N VAL A 144 -1.68 8.10 3.21
CA VAL A 144 -1.13 8.25 1.86
C VAL A 144 0.36 7.97 1.82
N LEU A 145 1.13 8.49 2.79
CA LEU A 145 2.57 8.25 2.87
C LEU A 145 2.87 6.80 3.29
N GLN A 146 2.11 6.25 4.24
CA GLN A 146 2.26 4.87 4.68
C GLN A 146 1.94 3.88 3.55
N ALA A 147 0.89 4.15 2.77
CA ALA A 147 0.55 3.34 1.59
C ALA A 147 1.68 3.40 0.54
N ALA A 148 2.26 4.58 0.25
CA ALA A 148 3.39 4.71 -0.66
C ALA A 148 4.65 3.97 -0.15
N GLU A 149 4.94 4.01 1.14
CA GLU A 149 6.03 3.22 1.75
C GLU A 149 5.77 1.71 1.59
N SER A 150 4.54 1.26 1.76
CA SER A 150 4.15 -0.15 1.59
C SER A 150 4.24 -0.60 0.14
N ILE A 151 3.80 0.23 -0.82
CA ILE A 151 4.00 -0.01 -2.26
C ILE A 151 5.50 -0.14 -2.60
N THR A 152 6.35 0.70 -2.00
CA THR A 152 7.81 0.64 -2.18
C THR A 152 8.39 -0.68 -1.68
N LYS A 153 7.93 -1.18 -0.54
CA LYS A 153 8.34 -2.50 -0.01
C LYS A 153 7.93 -3.64 -0.94
N ILE A 154 6.70 -3.59 -1.46
CA ILE A 154 6.20 -4.56 -2.44
C ILE A 154 7.03 -4.48 -3.74
N ALA A 155 7.38 -3.30 -4.23
CA ALA A 155 8.24 -3.13 -5.40
C ALA A 155 9.60 -3.83 -5.26
N ALA A 156 10.10 -4.00 -4.03
CA ALA A 156 11.35 -4.71 -3.79
C ALA A 156 11.26 -6.21 -4.10
N VAL A 157 10.10 -6.82 -3.90
CA VAL A 157 9.87 -8.26 -4.10
C VAL A 157 9.33 -8.60 -5.49
N LEU A 158 8.80 -7.63 -6.25
CA LEU A 158 8.28 -7.83 -7.60
C LEU A 158 9.39 -8.12 -8.61
N THR A 159 9.07 -9.00 -9.57
CA THR A 159 9.90 -9.24 -10.77
C THR A 159 9.79 -8.06 -11.75
N SER A 160 10.77 -7.92 -12.66
CA SER A 160 10.72 -6.88 -13.71
C SER A 160 9.45 -6.95 -14.55
N GLN A 161 8.99 -8.16 -14.88
CA GLN A 161 7.74 -8.34 -15.63
C GLN A 161 6.52 -7.85 -14.85
N GLN A 162 6.41 -8.19 -13.57
CA GLN A 162 5.31 -7.71 -12.71
C GLN A 162 5.35 -6.19 -12.52
N ILE A 163 6.55 -5.62 -12.44
CA ILE A 163 6.71 -4.17 -12.37
C ILE A 163 6.16 -3.52 -13.64
N GLU A 164 6.54 -3.99 -14.81
CA GLU A 164 6.06 -3.43 -16.08
C GLU A 164 4.55 -3.62 -16.28
N GLN A 165 4.00 -4.76 -15.86
CA GLN A 165 2.58 -5.09 -16.06
C GLN A 165 1.64 -4.45 -15.04
N HIS A 166 2.06 -4.30 -13.79
CA HIS A 166 1.16 -3.88 -12.70
C HIS A 166 1.59 -2.58 -12.02
N TYR A 167 2.89 -2.42 -11.74
CA TYR A 167 3.38 -1.27 -10.99
C TYR A 167 3.47 0.00 -11.86
N ILE A 168 3.95 -0.08 -13.10
CA ILE A 168 4.03 1.09 -13.98
C ILE A 168 2.66 1.69 -14.30
N PRO A 169 1.61 0.90 -14.62
CA PRO A 169 0.26 1.44 -14.76
C PRO A 169 -0.28 2.10 -13.49
N LEU A 170 -0.05 1.52 -12.31
CA LEU A 170 -0.40 2.12 -11.02
C LEU A 170 0.30 3.48 -10.85
N LEU A 171 1.62 3.52 -11.04
CA LEU A 171 2.40 4.74 -10.92
C LEU A 171 1.88 5.85 -11.85
N ASN A 172 1.53 5.49 -13.09
CA ASN A 172 0.95 6.42 -14.05
C ASN A 172 -0.41 6.95 -13.59
N ARG A 173 -1.29 6.11 -13.05
CA ARG A 173 -2.58 6.56 -12.51
C ARG A 173 -2.40 7.52 -11.34
N LEU A 174 -1.52 7.19 -10.38
CA LEU A 174 -1.25 8.07 -9.23
C LEU A 174 -0.61 9.40 -9.64
N SER A 175 0.32 9.38 -10.60
CA SER A 175 1.02 10.61 -11.04
C SER A 175 0.12 11.58 -11.84
N HIS A 176 -0.97 11.09 -12.41
CA HIS A 176 -1.97 11.88 -13.13
C HIS A 176 -3.29 12.01 -12.37
N GLY A 177 -3.35 11.58 -11.11
CA GLY A 177 -4.55 11.65 -10.28
C GLY A 177 -5.04 13.10 -10.11
N GLU A 178 -6.35 13.29 -10.01
CA GLU A 178 -6.97 14.61 -9.82
C GLU A 178 -6.51 15.24 -8.51
N TRP A 179 -6.42 14.45 -7.45
CA TRP A 179 -6.01 14.91 -6.13
C TRP A 179 -4.48 15.04 -6.02
N PHE A 180 -4.04 16.15 -5.46
CA PHE A 180 -2.61 16.39 -5.24
C PHE A 180 -1.96 15.35 -4.30
N THR A 181 -2.73 14.72 -3.42
CA THR A 181 -2.27 13.66 -2.50
C THR A 181 -1.77 12.45 -3.27
N SER A 182 -2.50 11.95 -4.26
CA SER A 182 -2.05 10.85 -5.11
C SER A 182 -0.77 11.22 -5.89
N ARG A 183 -0.70 12.42 -6.47
CA ARG A 183 0.49 12.91 -7.16
C ARG A 183 1.69 13.08 -6.24
N THR A 184 1.45 13.52 -5.00
CA THR A 184 2.50 13.61 -3.96
C THR A 184 3.05 12.22 -3.59
N SER A 185 2.18 11.22 -3.42
CA SER A 185 2.56 9.83 -3.13
C SER A 185 3.37 9.23 -4.26
N SER A 186 2.98 9.49 -5.51
CA SER A 186 3.66 8.95 -6.68
C SER A 186 5.14 9.32 -6.74
N ALA A 187 5.52 10.50 -6.24
CA ALA A 187 6.91 10.97 -6.27
C ALA A 187 7.89 9.99 -5.57
N ALA A 188 7.44 9.28 -4.53
CA ALA A 188 8.25 8.28 -3.82
C ALA A 188 8.42 6.98 -4.61
N LEU A 189 7.53 6.70 -5.56
CA LEU A 189 7.38 5.41 -6.21
C LEU A 189 8.28 5.22 -7.45
N TYR A 190 8.85 6.28 -8.00
CA TYR A 190 9.68 6.21 -9.21
C TYR A 190 11.02 5.53 -8.97
N ALA A 191 11.71 5.90 -7.90
CA ALA A 191 13.07 5.44 -7.66
C ALA A 191 13.21 3.92 -7.44
N PRO A 192 12.32 3.25 -6.67
CA PRO A 192 12.44 1.81 -6.36
C PRO A 192 12.41 0.92 -7.60
N VAL A 193 11.78 1.35 -8.68
CA VAL A 193 11.58 0.56 -9.89
C VAL A 193 12.46 0.95 -11.07
N TYR A 194 13.07 2.12 -11.03
CA TYR A 194 13.81 2.69 -12.16
C TYR A 194 14.90 1.77 -12.71
N SER A 195 15.68 1.12 -11.84
CA SER A 195 16.74 0.19 -12.24
C SER A 195 16.25 -1.20 -12.70
N LYS A 196 14.96 -1.49 -12.49
CA LYS A 196 14.36 -2.82 -12.75
C LYS A 196 13.58 -2.87 -14.07
N VAL A 197 13.45 -1.76 -14.77
CA VAL A 197 12.64 -1.62 -15.98
C VAL A 197 13.50 -1.36 -17.20
N SER A 198 12.93 -1.58 -18.40
CA SER A 198 13.59 -1.39 -19.68
C SER A 198 13.97 0.10 -19.92
N PRO A 199 15.00 0.38 -20.76
CA PRO A 199 15.42 1.74 -21.08
C PRO A 199 14.29 2.64 -21.65
N ALA A 200 13.36 2.06 -22.39
CA ALA A 200 12.20 2.78 -22.92
C ALA A 200 11.30 3.29 -21.77
N ILE A 201 10.98 2.41 -20.81
CA ILE A 201 10.18 2.76 -19.64
C ILE A 201 10.95 3.73 -18.73
N GLN A 202 12.27 3.60 -18.61
CA GLN A 202 13.08 4.56 -17.85
C GLN A 202 12.94 5.99 -18.41
N GLU A 203 12.86 6.13 -19.73
CA GLU A 203 12.64 7.44 -20.37
C GLU A 203 11.24 7.99 -20.08
N GLU A 204 10.22 7.14 -20.09
CA GLU A 204 8.86 7.54 -19.68
C GLU A 204 8.83 7.98 -18.21
N LEU A 205 9.50 7.22 -17.33
CA LEU A 205 9.60 7.57 -15.91
C LEU A 205 10.29 8.90 -15.69
N ARG A 206 11.37 9.22 -16.44
CA ARG A 206 12.02 10.53 -16.37
C ARG A 206 11.07 11.67 -16.75
N LYS A 207 10.31 11.50 -17.83
CA LYS A 207 9.33 12.51 -18.27
C LYS A 207 8.20 12.70 -17.25
N GLY A 208 7.66 11.60 -16.73
CA GLY A 208 6.64 11.62 -15.67
C GLY A 208 7.13 12.31 -14.40
N TYR A 209 8.36 12.02 -13.98
CA TYR A 209 8.95 12.65 -12.80
C TYR A 209 9.22 14.15 -13.01
N ALA A 210 9.70 14.54 -14.17
CA ALA A 210 9.89 15.95 -14.52
C ALA A 210 8.56 16.73 -14.49
N ALA A 211 7.46 16.09 -14.92
CA ALA A 211 6.12 16.69 -14.83
C ALA A 211 5.72 16.96 -13.36
N LEU A 212 6.00 16.05 -12.42
CA LEU A 212 5.76 16.28 -10.99
C LEU A 212 6.60 17.45 -10.45
N GLY A 213 7.82 17.63 -10.94
CA GLY A 213 8.68 18.77 -10.61
C GLY A 213 8.13 20.12 -11.10
N SER A 214 7.25 20.10 -12.09
CA SER A 214 6.60 21.26 -12.70
C SER A 214 5.09 21.33 -12.41
N ASP A 215 4.58 20.51 -11.50
CA ASP A 215 3.16 20.44 -11.13
C ASP A 215 2.65 21.81 -10.63
N ASP A 216 1.39 22.14 -10.91
CA ASP A 216 0.75 23.37 -10.46
C ASP A 216 0.70 23.47 -8.92
N THR A 217 0.61 22.33 -8.23
CA THR A 217 0.51 22.26 -6.77
C THR A 217 1.89 22.31 -6.11
N PRO A 218 2.17 23.31 -5.25
CA PRO A 218 3.47 23.41 -4.57
C PRO A 218 3.88 22.19 -3.74
N MET A 219 2.91 21.49 -3.18
CA MET A 219 3.15 20.27 -2.37
C MET A 219 3.71 19.13 -3.22
N VAL A 220 3.20 18.95 -4.44
CA VAL A 220 3.71 17.94 -5.38
C VAL A 220 5.14 18.27 -5.79
N ARG A 221 5.42 19.53 -6.17
CA ARG A 221 6.79 19.99 -6.50
C ARG A 221 7.77 19.76 -5.34
N ARG A 222 7.32 20.06 -4.10
CA ARG A 222 8.14 19.84 -2.89
C ARG A 222 8.41 18.35 -2.65
N ALA A 223 7.41 17.49 -2.84
CA ALA A 223 7.58 16.05 -2.74
C ALA A 223 8.56 15.52 -3.79
N ALA A 224 8.43 15.94 -5.04
CA ALA A 224 9.37 15.58 -6.10
C ALA A 224 10.80 16.02 -5.74
N ALA A 225 11.02 17.25 -5.27
CA ALA A 225 12.33 17.72 -4.85
C ALA A 225 12.90 16.92 -3.66
N LYS A 226 12.07 16.55 -2.68
CA LYS A 226 12.45 15.74 -1.52
C LYS A 226 12.93 14.35 -1.95
N TRP A 227 12.15 13.66 -2.77
CA TRP A 227 12.45 12.30 -3.18
C TRP A 227 13.60 12.22 -4.21
N LEU A 228 13.83 13.26 -4.98
CA LEU A 228 15.02 13.36 -5.82
C LEU A 228 16.32 13.28 -5.00
N GLY A 229 16.36 13.97 -3.86
CA GLY A 229 17.54 13.97 -2.97
C GLY A 229 17.77 12.66 -2.21
N VAL A 230 16.69 11.92 -1.91
CA VAL A 230 16.76 10.65 -1.14
C VAL A 230 17.06 9.46 -2.06
N SER A 231 16.57 9.50 -3.29
CA SER A 231 16.65 8.39 -4.26
C SER A 231 17.89 8.41 -5.13
N ALA A 232 18.63 9.50 -5.11
CA ALA A 232 19.80 9.64 -5.94
C ALA A 232 21.04 9.09 -5.24
N GLY A 233 21.35 7.85 -5.52
CA GLY A 233 22.73 7.67 -5.99
C GLY A 233 22.89 8.64 -7.20
N PRO A 234 24.02 9.34 -7.34
CA PRO A 234 24.15 10.58 -8.13
C PRO A 234 23.86 10.50 -9.64
N HIS A 235 23.27 9.44 -10.15
CA HIS A 235 23.17 9.18 -11.59
C HIS A 235 21.77 8.85 -12.14
N VAL A 236 20.71 8.74 -11.32
CA VAL A 236 19.49 8.07 -11.80
C VAL A 236 18.38 9.04 -12.25
N LEU A 237 18.17 10.15 -11.55
CA LEU A 237 17.12 11.12 -11.92
C LEU A 237 17.67 12.55 -12.14
N ALA A 238 18.94 12.81 -11.86
CA ALA A 238 19.57 14.12 -11.97
C ALA A 238 19.73 14.66 -13.42
N VAL A 239 19.28 13.93 -14.42
CA VAL A 239 19.34 14.36 -15.84
C VAL A 239 18.03 15.00 -16.28
N ALA A 240 17.04 15.12 -15.39
CA ALA A 240 15.71 15.66 -15.72
C ALA A 240 15.47 17.11 -15.22
N CYS A 241 16.51 17.81 -14.74
CA CYS A 241 16.47 19.23 -14.40
C CYS A 241 17.30 20.05 -15.36
#